data_ec34d7184872f7396a8c59fa55fd34be
#
_entry.id   ec34d7184872f7396a8c59fa55fd34be
#
_cell.length_a   1.000
_cell.length_b   1.000
_cell.length_c   1.000
_cell.angle_alpha   90.00
_cell.angle_beta   90.00
_cell.angle_gamma   90.00
#
_symmetry.space_group_name_H-M   'P 1'
#
loop_
_entity.id
_entity.type
_entity.pdbx_description
1 polymer ?
#
loop_
_entity_poly.entity_id
_entity_poly.type
_entity_poly.pdbx_seq_one_letter_code
_entity_poly.pdbx_strand_id
1 'polypeptide(L)'
;RSAADAKVIPQVSPEEAAELAYFGAKVLHPVMIRPALDKGIPVRVLNTDEPAAPGTLVSPRENLGPSGPCAVIHRKGITVLLISQPRMLMASGFLARVFEVFDRHHTPIDLIATSEVSVSVTVDSVEYLPAIKAELAALGEVRILREMAIVALVGRGFFRYAGLARRIFDALADVNVVMISFAASDVNISVVV
;
A
#
# COMPACT_ATOMS: atom_id res chain seq x y z
N ARG A 1 6.85 4.21 16.46
CA ARG A 1 7.06 3.28 17.59
C ARG A 1 7.40 1.93 16.98
N SER A 2 8.60 1.41 17.22
CA SER A 2 8.96 0.04 16.83
C SER A 2 8.13 -0.95 17.66
N ALA A 3 7.67 -2.04 17.02
CA ALA A 3 7.10 -3.16 17.75
C ALA A 3 8.19 -3.77 18.65
N ALA A 4 7.82 -4.19 19.86
CA ALA A 4 8.79 -4.78 20.80
C ALA A 4 9.51 -6.02 20.23
N ASP A 5 8.87 -6.72 19.29
CA ASP A 5 9.37 -7.95 18.66
C ASP A 5 9.95 -7.69 17.25
N ALA A 6 10.21 -6.43 16.89
CA ALA A 6 10.76 -6.10 15.57
C ALA A 6 12.14 -6.73 15.39
N LYS A 7 12.32 -7.39 14.24
CA LYS A 7 13.59 -8.04 13.86
C LYS A 7 14.15 -7.37 12.63
N VAL A 8 15.48 -7.35 12.53
CA VAL A 8 16.15 -6.91 11.30
C VAL A 8 15.76 -7.85 10.17
N ILE A 9 15.35 -7.29 9.03
CA ILE A 9 15.11 -8.05 7.80
C ILE A 9 16.46 -8.16 7.08
N PRO A 10 17.07 -9.35 6.98
CA PRO A 10 18.44 -9.46 6.46
C PRO A 10 18.58 -9.05 5.00
N GLN A 11 17.55 -9.35 4.21
CA GLN A 11 17.55 -9.13 2.76
C GLN A 11 16.16 -8.74 2.27
N VAL A 12 16.09 -7.77 1.36
CA VAL A 12 14.88 -7.34 0.68
C VAL A 12 15.14 -7.10 -0.80
N SER A 13 14.12 -7.26 -1.64
CA SER A 13 14.17 -6.81 -3.02
C SER A 13 13.98 -5.29 -3.11
N PRO A 14 14.33 -4.65 -4.24
CA PRO A 14 14.03 -3.24 -4.47
C PRO A 14 12.55 -2.91 -4.34
N GLU A 15 11.68 -3.79 -4.81
CA GLU A 15 10.23 -3.62 -4.74
C GLU A 15 9.74 -3.73 -3.30
N GLU A 16 10.21 -4.72 -2.53
CA GLU A 16 9.91 -4.83 -1.09
C GLU A 16 10.39 -3.59 -0.34
N ALA A 17 11.59 -3.08 -0.63
CA ALA A 17 12.13 -1.87 -0.03
C ALA A 17 11.30 -0.63 -0.38
N ALA A 18 10.78 -0.54 -1.60
CA ALA A 18 9.90 0.53 -2.05
C ALA A 18 8.57 0.51 -1.28
N GLU A 19 7.95 -0.66 -1.14
CA GLU A 19 6.71 -0.83 -0.37
C GLU A 19 6.91 -0.46 1.11
N LEU A 20 7.98 -0.94 1.73
CA LEU A 20 8.33 -0.57 3.11
C LEU A 20 8.49 0.93 3.27
N ALA A 21 9.18 1.60 2.34
CA ALA A 21 9.38 3.05 2.37
C ALA A 21 8.08 3.83 2.17
N TYR A 22 7.22 3.39 1.24
CA TYR A 22 5.92 4.00 0.96
C TYR A 22 5.02 4.03 2.20
N PHE A 23 4.96 2.95 2.95
CA PHE A 23 4.17 2.86 4.17
C PHE A 23 4.86 3.43 5.41
N GLY A 24 5.98 4.14 5.26
CA GLY A 24 6.60 4.96 6.31
C GLY A 24 7.79 4.36 7.03
N ALA A 25 8.36 3.27 6.54
CA ALA A 25 9.68 2.84 6.97
C ALA A 25 10.71 3.86 6.44
N LYS A 26 11.12 4.79 7.29
CA LYS A 26 12.08 5.86 6.95
C LYS A 26 13.51 5.34 6.77
N VAL A 27 13.66 4.24 6.02
CA VAL A 27 14.95 3.57 5.89
C VAL A 27 15.63 3.95 4.59
N LEU A 28 14.86 4.15 3.50
CA LEU A 28 15.44 4.35 2.18
C LEU A 28 14.40 4.94 1.23
N HIS A 29 14.75 6.00 0.52
CA HIS A 29 13.89 6.48 -0.55
C HIS A 29 14.19 5.69 -1.83
N PRO A 30 13.20 4.99 -2.44
CA PRO A 30 13.43 4.09 -3.58
C PRO A 30 14.16 4.74 -4.76
N VAL A 31 13.89 6.02 -5.01
CA VAL A 31 14.52 6.78 -6.10
C VAL A 31 16.04 6.93 -5.89
N MET A 32 16.51 7.00 -4.65
CA MET A 32 17.93 7.22 -4.36
C MET A 32 18.79 6.00 -4.65
N ILE A 33 18.24 4.80 -4.54
CA ILE A 33 18.98 3.55 -4.77
C ILE A 33 18.87 3.03 -6.20
N ARG A 34 17.92 3.56 -6.97
CA ARG A 34 17.67 3.11 -8.35
C ARG A 34 18.93 3.10 -9.23
N PRO A 35 19.80 4.14 -9.23
CA PRO A 35 21.01 4.13 -10.06
C PRO A 35 22.00 3.00 -9.72
N ALA A 36 22.05 2.57 -8.46
CA ALA A 36 22.88 1.44 -8.05
C ALA A 36 22.26 0.12 -8.50
N LEU A 37 20.95 -0.03 -8.32
CA LEU A 37 20.21 -1.24 -8.69
C LEU A 37 20.22 -1.47 -10.22
N ASP A 38 20.04 -0.41 -11.01
CA ASP A 38 20.09 -0.49 -12.48
C ASP A 38 21.46 -0.97 -13.00
N LYS A 39 22.50 -0.84 -12.19
CA LYS A 39 23.87 -1.33 -12.47
C LYS A 39 24.18 -2.66 -11.76
N GLY A 40 23.20 -3.30 -11.13
CA GLY A 40 23.39 -4.54 -10.39
C GLY A 40 24.24 -4.38 -9.10
N ILE A 41 24.41 -3.14 -8.59
CA ILE A 41 25.19 -2.88 -7.40
C ILE A 41 24.28 -3.08 -6.17
N PRO A 42 24.60 -4.02 -5.26
CA PRO A 42 23.83 -4.21 -4.04
C PRO A 42 23.99 -3.02 -3.09
N VAL A 43 22.89 -2.67 -2.43
CA VAL A 43 22.87 -1.56 -1.45
C VAL A 43 22.67 -2.16 -0.05
N ARG A 44 23.55 -1.81 0.88
CA ARG A 44 23.42 -2.23 2.29
C ARG A 44 22.99 -1.06 3.15
N VAL A 45 21.91 -1.25 3.90
CA VAL A 45 21.38 -0.29 4.87
C VAL A 45 21.85 -0.69 6.26
N LEU A 46 22.54 0.19 6.93
CA LEU A 46 23.11 -0.02 8.26
C LEU A 46 22.49 0.97 9.27
N ASN A 47 22.49 0.59 10.54
CA ASN A 47 22.18 1.50 11.63
C ASN A 47 23.43 2.33 11.99
N THR A 48 23.31 3.65 12.03
CA THR A 48 24.42 4.56 12.40
C THR A 48 24.84 4.39 13.84
N ASP A 49 23.92 4.00 14.72
CA ASP A 49 24.23 3.78 16.14
C ASP A 49 24.89 2.41 16.40
N GLU A 50 24.72 1.46 15.48
CA GLU A 50 25.27 0.10 15.52
C GLU A 50 25.89 -0.29 14.18
N PRO A 51 26.98 0.35 13.73
CA PRO A 51 27.53 0.13 12.39
C PRO A 51 28.13 -1.28 12.18
N ALA A 52 28.41 -2.01 13.26
CA ALA A 52 28.86 -3.39 13.20
C ALA A 52 27.73 -4.41 12.98
N ALA A 53 26.47 -4.01 13.11
CA ALA A 53 25.33 -4.87 12.83
C ALA A 53 25.24 -5.19 11.32
N PRO A 54 24.76 -6.40 10.94
CA PRO A 54 24.75 -6.84 9.53
C PRO A 54 23.85 -5.97 8.64
N GLY A 55 22.88 -5.28 9.23
CA GLY A 55 21.92 -4.44 8.52
C GLY A 55 21.03 -5.21 7.53
N THR A 56 20.48 -4.47 6.55
CA THR A 56 19.60 -5.01 5.50
C THR A 56 20.27 -4.88 4.12
N LEU A 57 20.37 -5.96 3.39
CA LEU A 57 20.86 -5.98 2.02
C LEU A 57 19.69 -5.82 1.05
N VAL A 58 19.73 -4.76 0.22
CA VAL A 58 18.83 -4.60 -0.92
C VAL A 58 19.52 -5.14 -2.15
N SER A 59 18.96 -6.17 -2.77
CA SER A 59 19.54 -6.81 -3.96
C SER A 59 18.46 -7.37 -4.89
N PRO A 60 18.78 -7.62 -6.17
CA PRO A 60 17.84 -8.21 -7.12
C PRO A 60 17.22 -9.52 -6.60
N ARG A 61 15.98 -9.80 -7.02
CA ARG A 61 15.18 -10.95 -6.52
C ARG A 61 15.86 -12.30 -6.67
N GLU A 62 16.59 -12.51 -7.74
CA GLU A 62 17.31 -13.75 -8.05
C GLU A 62 18.40 -14.09 -7.04
N ASN A 63 18.86 -13.11 -6.29
CA ASN A 63 19.91 -13.27 -5.27
C ASN A 63 19.34 -13.43 -3.84
N LEU A 64 18.01 -13.47 -3.72
CA LEU A 64 17.33 -13.53 -2.43
C LEU A 64 16.94 -14.97 -2.07
N GLY A 65 16.84 -15.22 -0.77
CA GLY A 65 16.32 -16.47 -0.22
C GLY A 65 14.83 -16.74 -0.54
N PRO A 66 14.19 -17.67 0.16
CA PRO A 66 12.82 -18.12 -0.13
C PRO A 66 11.81 -16.97 -0.17
N SER A 67 10.78 -17.13 -1.01
CA SER A 67 9.63 -16.20 -1.08
C SER A 67 8.76 -16.31 0.17
N GLY A 68 8.06 -15.24 0.49
CA GLY A 68 7.10 -15.18 1.60
C GLY A 68 7.02 -13.80 2.26
N PRO A 69 6.17 -13.66 3.29
CA PRO A 69 6.05 -12.44 4.06
C PRO A 69 7.33 -12.08 4.80
N CYS A 70 7.71 -10.80 4.77
CA CYS A 70 8.88 -10.30 5.49
C CYS A 70 8.55 -9.22 6.53
N ALA A 71 7.46 -8.45 6.34
CA ALA A 71 7.05 -7.41 7.27
C ALA A 71 5.55 -7.17 7.27
N VAL A 72 5.05 -6.67 8.40
CA VAL A 72 3.73 -6.05 8.51
C VAL A 72 3.94 -4.59 8.89
N ILE A 73 3.35 -3.69 8.14
CA ILE A 73 3.43 -2.25 8.35
C ILE A 73 2.03 -1.66 8.40
N HIS A 74 1.90 -0.49 9.02
CA HIS A 74 0.62 0.20 9.07
C HIS A 74 0.77 1.71 8.95
N ARG A 75 -0.26 2.34 8.42
CA ARG A 75 -0.41 3.80 8.30
C ARG A 75 -1.77 4.20 8.79
N LYS A 76 -1.83 5.11 9.76
CA LYS A 76 -3.06 5.60 10.40
C LYS A 76 -3.48 6.96 9.83
N GLY A 77 -4.70 7.39 10.15
CA GLY A 77 -5.23 8.69 9.76
C GLY A 77 -5.66 8.73 8.29
N ILE A 78 -5.96 7.57 7.71
CA ILE A 78 -6.40 7.45 6.32
C ILE A 78 -7.89 7.80 6.21
N THR A 79 -8.24 8.46 5.13
CA THR A 79 -9.64 8.70 4.76
C THR A 79 -10.03 7.84 3.57
N VAL A 80 -11.14 7.12 3.68
CA VAL A 80 -11.73 6.34 2.59
C VAL A 80 -12.92 7.10 2.01
N LEU A 81 -12.94 7.25 0.68
CA LEU A 81 -14.11 7.72 -0.06
C LEU A 81 -14.70 6.54 -0.83
N LEU A 82 -15.99 6.27 -0.59
CA LEU A 82 -16.76 5.28 -1.32
C LEU A 82 -17.70 6.04 -2.27
N ILE A 83 -17.54 5.84 -3.56
CA ILE A 83 -18.35 6.47 -4.63
C ILE A 83 -19.21 5.37 -5.24
N SER A 84 -20.52 5.47 -5.07
CA SER A 84 -21.47 4.48 -5.57
C SER A 84 -22.35 5.06 -6.66
N GLN A 85 -22.42 4.39 -7.80
CA GLN A 85 -23.27 4.76 -8.93
C GLN A 85 -23.87 3.50 -9.58
N PRO A 86 -25.17 3.22 -9.37
CA PRO A 86 -25.82 2.02 -9.92
C PRO A 86 -25.72 1.87 -11.44
N ARG A 87 -25.55 2.98 -12.17
CA ARG A 87 -25.40 3.01 -13.63
C ARG A 87 -23.95 2.91 -14.12
N MET A 88 -22.99 2.73 -13.23
CA MET A 88 -21.56 2.64 -13.54
C MET A 88 -21.25 1.47 -14.47
N LEU A 89 -21.95 0.35 -14.32
CA LEU A 89 -21.78 -0.87 -15.08
C LEU A 89 -21.82 -0.69 -16.61
N MET A 90 -22.56 0.32 -17.09
CA MET A 90 -22.72 0.63 -18.52
C MET A 90 -22.04 1.92 -18.95
N ALA A 91 -21.31 2.60 -18.05
CA ALA A 91 -20.77 3.92 -18.31
C ALA A 91 -19.26 3.86 -18.55
N SER A 92 -18.83 3.79 -19.81
CA SER A 92 -17.41 3.97 -20.14
C SER A 92 -16.92 5.34 -19.64
N GLY A 93 -15.66 5.39 -19.13
CA GLY A 93 -15.04 6.62 -18.65
C GLY A 93 -15.48 7.08 -17.26
N PHE A 94 -16.27 6.30 -16.51
CA PHE A 94 -16.64 6.68 -15.15
C PHE A 94 -15.43 6.82 -14.24
N LEU A 95 -14.53 5.84 -14.25
CA LEU A 95 -13.30 5.87 -13.47
C LEU A 95 -12.41 7.06 -13.84
N ALA A 96 -12.30 7.38 -15.13
CA ALA A 96 -11.54 8.53 -15.59
C ALA A 96 -12.06 9.83 -14.94
N ARG A 97 -13.38 10.05 -14.96
CA ARG A 97 -13.99 11.22 -14.33
C ARG A 97 -13.79 11.27 -12.81
N VAL A 98 -13.83 10.12 -12.15
CA VAL A 98 -13.54 10.06 -10.70
C VAL A 98 -12.09 10.49 -10.45
N PHE A 99 -11.13 9.94 -11.18
CA PHE A 99 -9.71 10.25 -10.97
C PHE A 99 -9.34 11.66 -11.40
N GLU A 100 -9.98 12.23 -12.43
CA GLU A 100 -9.82 13.64 -12.81
C GLU A 100 -10.17 14.61 -11.67
N VAL A 101 -11.13 14.27 -10.81
CA VAL A 101 -11.46 15.08 -9.63
C VAL A 101 -10.26 15.15 -8.68
N PHE A 102 -9.65 14.01 -8.38
CA PHE A 102 -8.48 13.95 -7.49
C PHE A 102 -7.25 14.65 -8.11
N ASP A 103 -7.05 14.50 -9.42
CA ASP A 103 -5.96 15.14 -10.16
C ASP A 103 -6.09 16.68 -10.11
N ARG A 104 -7.27 17.25 -10.38
CA ARG A 104 -7.52 18.70 -10.28
C ARG A 104 -7.22 19.26 -8.89
N HIS A 105 -7.44 18.48 -7.86
CA HIS A 105 -7.14 18.86 -6.47
C HIS A 105 -5.76 18.42 -5.99
N HIS A 106 -4.89 17.94 -6.90
CA HIS A 106 -3.54 17.46 -6.57
C HIS A 106 -3.52 16.53 -5.37
N THR A 107 -4.54 15.66 -5.24
CA THR A 107 -4.71 14.75 -4.11
C THR A 107 -4.32 13.34 -4.54
N PRO A 108 -3.18 12.81 -4.07
CA PRO A 108 -2.76 11.45 -4.37
C PRO A 108 -3.73 10.42 -3.80
N ILE A 109 -3.94 9.35 -4.55
CA ILE A 109 -4.71 8.19 -4.14
C ILE A 109 -3.73 7.07 -3.79
N ASP A 110 -3.90 6.43 -2.63
CA ASP A 110 -3.02 5.33 -2.18
C ASP A 110 -3.54 3.96 -2.64
N LEU A 111 -4.76 3.61 -2.24
CA LEU A 111 -5.40 2.34 -2.59
C LEU A 111 -6.70 2.59 -3.33
N ILE A 112 -6.99 1.67 -4.26
CA ILE A 112 -8.22 1.68 -5.05
C ILE A 112 -8.81 0.27 -5.00
N ALA A 113 -10.11 0.19 -4.73
CA ALA A 113 -10.89 -1.02 -4.94
C ALA A 113 -12.14 -0.67 -5.74
N THR A 114 -12.49 -1.51 -6.70
CA THR A 114 -13.66 -1.29 -7.56
C THR A 114 -14.59 -2.51 -7.55
N SER A 115 -15.87 -2.24 -7.67
CA SER A 115 -16.89 -3.22 -7.99
C SER A 115 -17.64 -2.79 -9.25
N GLU A 116 -18.68 -3.49 -9.62
CA GLU A 116 -19.51 -3.14 -10.78
C GLU A 116 -20.26 -1.81 -10.63
N VAL A 117 -20.52 -1.38 -9.39
CA VAL A 117 -21.34 -0.20 -9.08
C VAL A 117 -20.70 0.78 -8.11
N SER A 118 -19.46 0.55 -7.71
CA SER A 118 -18.78 1.40 -6.74
C SER A 118 -17.26 1.45 -6.93
N VAL A 119 -16.68 2.56 -6.50
CA VAL A 119 -15.23 2.77 -6.39
C VAL A 119 -14.94 3.21 -4.98
N SER A 120 -13.97 2.58 -4.35
CA SER A 120 -13.42 2.99 -3.06
C SER A 120 -11.98 3.44 -3.26
N VAL A 121 -11.64 4.60 -2.73
CA VAL A 121 -10.29 5.15 -2.78
C VAL A 121 -9.84 5.60 -1.41
N THR A 122 -8.53 5.51 -1.13
CA THR A 122 -7.94 6.04 0.08
C THR A 122 -7.09 7.27 -0.21
N VAL A 123 -7.13 8.24 0.68
CA VAL A 123 -6.31 9.45 0.65
C VAL A 123 -5.76 9.77 2.04
N ASP A 124 -4.58 10.36 2.08
CA ASP A 124 -3.97 10.84 3.33
C ASP A 124 -4.35 12.28 3.62
N SER A 125 -4.36 13.12 2.56
CA SER A 125 -4.65 14.53 2.70
C SER A 125 -6.16 14.77 2.74
N VAL A 126 -6.60 15.56 3.69
CA VAL A 126 -7.99 16.00 3.82
C VAL A 126 -8.20 17.48 3.46
N GLU A 127 -7.16 18.16 2.97
CA GLU A 127 -7.16 19.58 2.68
C GLU A 127 -8.27 19.97 1.69
N TYR A 128 -8.36 19.22 0.58
CA TYR A 128 -9.37 19.47 -0.47
C TYR A 128 -10.58 18.54 -0.39
N LEU A 129 -10.72 17.78 0.68
CA LEU A 129 -11.78 16.78 0.82
C LEU A 129 -13.21 17.33 0.65
N PRO A 130 -13.56 18.54 1.15
CA PRO A 130 -14.89 19.11 0.91
C PRO A 130 -15.16 19.41 -0.58
N ALA A 131 -14.19 19.93 -1.30
CA ALA A 131 -14.30 20.23 -2.72
C ALA A 131 -14.39 18.93 -3.55
N ILE A 132 -13.51 17.99 -3.28
CA ILE A 132 -13.51 16.65 -3.91
C ILE A 132 -14.87 15.98 -3.70
N LYS A 133 -15.40 16.00 -2.46
CA LYS A 133 -16.72 15.42 -2.17
C LYS A 133 -17.84 16.07 -2.97
N ALA A 134 -17.83 17.41 -3.06
CA ALA A 134 -18.85 18.16 -3.80
C ALA A 134 -18.84 17.81 -5.30
N GLU A 135 -17.66 17.72 -5.92
CA GLU A 135 -17.53 17.34 -7.32
C GLU A 135 -17.90 15.86 -7.57
N LEU A 136 -17.45 14.95 -6.71
CA LEU A 136 -17.79 13.53 -6.81
C LEU A 136 -19.28 13.27 -6.61
N ALA A 137 -19.99 14.10 -5.83
CA ALA A 137 -21.43 14.00 -5.63
C ALA A 137 -22.25 14.17 -6.92
N ALA A 138 -21.69 14.86 -7.93
CA ALA A 138 -22.28 14.95 -9.27
C ALA A 138 -22.15 13.64 -10.07
N LEU A 139 -21.25 12.75 -9.67
CA LEU A 139 -20.99 11.46 -10.31
C LEU A 139 -21.73 10.29 -9.64
N GLY A 140 -22.01 10.39 -8.34
CA GLY A 140 -22.67 9.34 -7.58
C GLY A 140 -22.83 9.67 -6.10
N GLU A 141 -23.36 8.73 -5.32
CA GLU A 141 -23.40 8.85 -3.87
C GLU A 141 -22.00 8.72 -3.30
N VAL A 142 -21.61 9.68 -2.43
CA VAL A 142 -20.27 9.71 -1.80
C VAL A 142 -20.37 9.53 -0.28
N ARG A 143 -19.81 8.45 0.21
CA ARG A 143 -19.64 8.18 1.65
C ARG A 143 -18.18 8.35 2.01
N ILE A 144 -17.90 8.91 3.20
CA ILE A 144 -16.55 9.14 3.69
C ILE A 144 -16.40 8.44 5.03
N LEU A 145 -15.37 7.60 5.14
CA LEU A 145 -14.93 7.00 6.40
C LEU A 145 -13.61 7.65 6.78
N ARG A 146 -13.51 8.11 8.01
CA ARG A 146 -12.32 8.78 8.54
C ARG A 146 -11.65 7.93 9.60
N GLU A 147 -10.44 8.32 10.00
CA GLU A 147 -9.65 7.66 11.05
C GLU A 147 -9.40 6.17 10.78
N MET A 148 -9.34 5.82 9.50
CA MET A 148 -9.02 4.46 9.08
C MET A 148 -7.52 4.20 9.13
N ALA A 149 -7.14 2.94 9.04
CA ALA A 149 -5.75 2.54 8.92
C ALA A 149 -5.55 1.57 7.76
N ILE A 150 -4.47 1.78 6.99
CA ILE A 150 -3.97 0.77 6.06
C ILE A 150 -3.02 -0.14 6.83
N VAL A 151 -3.24 -1.44 6.75
CA VAL A 151 -2.29 -2.47 7.20
C VAL A 151 -1.82 -3.22 5.98
N ALA A 152 -0.52 -3.23 5.75
CA ALA A 152 0.09 -3.87 4.61
C ALA A 152 1.03 -5.01 5.06
N LEU A 153 0.85 -6.17 4.45
CA LEU A 153 1.78 -7.27 4.50
C LEU A 153 2.72 -7.14 3.31
N VAL A 154 4.01 -7.03 3.59
CA VAL A 154 5.06 -6.91 2.56
C VAL A 154 5.88 -8.20 2.52
N GLY A 155 6.29 -8.58 1.34
CA GLY A 155 7.11 -9.76 1.08
C GLY A 155 7.25 -9.99 -0.41
N ARG A 156 7.43 -11.23 -0.85
CA ARG A 156 7.52 -11.57 -2.28
C ARG A 156 6.94 -12.94 -2.60
N GLY A 157 6.55 -13.12 -3.85
CA GLY A 157 6.01 -14.38 -4.35
C GLY A 157 4.61 -14.69 -3.85
N PHE A 158 3.83 -13.69 -3.50
CA PHE A 158 2.49 -13.84 -2.92
C PHE A 158 1.51 -14.54 -3.87
N PHE A 159 1.67 -14.38 -5.17
CA PHE A 159 0.85 -15.09 -6.17
C PHE A 159 1.03 -16.62 -6.12
N ARG A 160 2.15 -17.10 -5.58
CA ARG A 160 2.48 -18.51 -5.48
C ARG A 160 2.44 -19.06 -4.05
N TYR A 161 2.04 -18.21 -3.08
CA TYR A 161 2.01 -18.57 -1.67
C TYR A 161 0.62 -19.07 -1.27
N ALA A 162 0.40 -20.37 -1.43
CA ALA A 162 -0.89 -20.99 -1.09
C ALA A 162 -1.26 -20.78 0.39
N GLY A 163 -2.53 -20.47 0.66
CA GLY A 163 -3.06 -20.29 2.00
C GLY A 163 -2.73 -18.94 2.67
N LEU A 164 -2.02 -18.04 1.99
CA LEU A 164 -1.67 -16.73 2.56
C LEU A 164 -2.90 -15.91 2.93
N ALA A 165 -3.89 -15.83 2.03
CA ALA A 165 -5.14 -15.11 2.27
C ALA A 165 -5.85 -15.64 3.54
N ARG A 166 -5.97 -16.95 3.70
CA ARG A 166 -6.55 -17.54 4.91
C ARG A 166 -5.85 -17.06 6.18
N ARG A 167 -4.52 -17.12 6.22
CA ARG A 167 -3.73 -16.70 7.39
C ARG A 167 -3.94 -15.22 7.73
N ILE A 168 -4.06 -14.37 6.70
CA ILE A 168 -4.32 -12.93 6.88
C ILE A 168 -5.70 -12.74 7.51
N PHE A 169 -6.74 -13.37 6.94
CA PHE A 169 -8.10 -13.19 7.44
C PHE A 169 -8.35 -13.88 8.78
N ASP A 170 -7.71 -15.00 9.06
CA ASP A 170 -7.72 -15.61 10.40
C ASP A 170 -7.15 -14.64 11.46
N ALA A 171 -6.07 -13.91 11.12
CA ALA A 171 -5.47 -12.92 12.01
C ALA A 171 -6.31 -11.63 12.16
N LEU A 172 -7.24 -11.38 11.23
CA LEU A 172 -8.14 -10.22 11.23
C LEU A 172 -9.57 -10.57 11.63
N ALA A 173 -9.81 -11.77 12.19
CA ALA A 173 -11.16 -12.27 12.47
C ALA A 173 -12.02 -11.32 13.31
N ASP A 174 -11.41 -10.59 14.24
CA ASP A 174 -12.07 -9.63 15.13
C ASP A 174 -11.97 -8.17 14.65
N VAL A 175 -11.46 -7.95 13.40
CA VAL A 175 -11.24 -6.61 12.84
C VAL A 175 -12.16 -6.38 11.66
N ASN A 176 -12.87 -5.25 11.66
CA ASN A 176 -13.71 -4.89 10.51
C ASN A 176 -12.86 -4.40 9.35
N VAL A 177 -12.83 -5.17 8.26
CA VAL A 177 -12.09 -4.85 7.04
C VAL A 177 -13.01 -4.11 6.06
N VAL A 178 -12.63 -2.91 5.64
CA VAL A 178 -13.42 -2.04 4.75
C VAL A 178 -12.98 -2.17 3.30
N MET A 179 -11.67 -2.30 3.06
CA MET A 179 -11.09 -2.47 1.72
C MET A 179 -10.00 -3.52 1.74
N ILE A 180 -9.84 -4.18 0.62
CA ILE A 180 -8.76 -5.16 0.41
C ILE A 180 -8.12 -4.85 -0.94
N SER A 181 -6.81 -4.73 -0.95
CA SER A 181 -5.99 -4.72 -2.17
C SER A 181 -5.12 -5.97 -2.15
N PHE A 182 -5.48 -6.94 -2.99
CA PHE A 182 -4.77 -8.20 -3.14
C PHE A 182 -4.51 -8.46 -4.61
N ALA A 183 -3.36 -8.98 -4.94
CA ALA A 183 -2.94 -9.27 -6.31
C ALA A 183 -2.75 -8.03 -7.22
N ALA A 184 -2.77 -6.81 -6.69
CA ALA A 184 -2.28 -5.64 -7.42
C ALA A 184 -0.75 -5.68 -7.57
N SER A 185 -0.08 -6.37 -6.64
CA SER A 185 1.37 -6.56 -6.61
C SER A 185 1.72 -7.94 -6.06
N ASP A 186 2.82 -8.53 -6.52
CA ASP A 186 3.37 -9.81 -6.00
C ASP A 186 4.13 -9.62 -4.66
N VAL A 187 4.26 -8.38 -4.19
CA VAL A 187 5.04 -8.01 -3.00
C VAL A 187 4.23 -7.37 -1.89
N ASN A 188 2.95 -7.09 -2.12
CA ASN A 188 2.10 -6.37 -1.16
C ASN A 188 0.67 -6.91 -1.14
N ILE A 189 0.12 -7.02 0.06
CA ILE A 189 -1.30 -7.20 0.33
C ILE A 189 -1.69 -6.16 1.36
N SER A 190 -2.63 -5.30 1.03
CA SER A 190 -3.09 -4.23 1.91
C SER A 190 -4.56 -4.39 2.26
N VAL A 191 -4.89 -4.13 3.50
CA VAL A 191 -6.26 -4.04 4.00
C VAL A 191 -6.46 -2.68 4.66
N VAL A 192 -7.69 -2.18 4.59
CA VAL A 192 -8.12 -0.96 5.31
C VAL A 192 -9.07 -1.38 6.40
N VAL A 193 -8.74 -0.96 7.62
CA VAL A 193 -9.47 -1.28 8.85
C VAL A 193 -9.83 -0.03 9.62
#